data_f7a21a8ba7300bd0e4f1b150a330a678
#
_entry.id   f7a21a8ba7300bd0e4f1b150a330a678
#
_cell.length_a   1.000
_cell.length_b   1.000
_cell.length_c   1.000
_cell.angle_alpha   90.00
_cell.angle_beta   90.00
_cell.angle_gamma   90.00
#
_symmetry.space_group_name_H-M   'P 1'
#
loop_
_entity.id
_entity.type
_entity.pdbx_description
1 polymer ?
#
loop_
_entity_poly.entity_id
_entity_poly.type
_entity_poly.pdbx_seq_one_letter_code
_entity_poly.pdbx_strand_id
1 'polypeptide(L)'
;MPGLSIDIQKNIPVCAGLAGGSSDGAAVLRLLRRLYAPEMTEEQLEEIGARVGSDVPYCIRGGTALAEGRGERLTDLPPLPPCHLVVCKPSCSVSTPELFAQVRVRKLRCRPDTAGLLRALEEQDLEGVARRMYNVFEDVLPRRYEEVFAIKGELLGLGALGASMTGSGPTVFGIFSDRETAAQAAETLSGQYAAVHLCRPLQQNIKK
;
A
#
# COMPACT_ATOMS: atom_id res chain seq x y z
N MET A 1 24.63 -7.71 23.78
CA MET A 1 23.52 -6.75 23.78
C MET A 1 22.63 -7.04 24.97
N PRO A 2 22.07 -6.03 25.65
CA PRO A 2 21.02 -6.27 26.63
C PRO A 2 19.82 -6.96 25.93
N GLY A 3 19.06 -7.77 26.66
CA GLY A 3 17.85 -8.39 26.14
C GLY A 3 16.84 -7.29 25.72
N LEU A 4 16.09 -7.54 24.66
CA LEU A 4 15.04 -6.65 24.19
C LEU A 4 13.68 -7.27 24.47
N SER A 5 12.75 -6.48 24.95
CA SER A 5 11.32 -6.82 25.00
C SER A 5 10.60 -5.92 24.00
N ILE A 6 9.83 -6.52 23.09
CA ILE A 6 9.06 -5.79 22.07
C ILE A 6 7.59 -6.14 22.27
N ASP A 7 6.76 -5.12 22.50
CA ASP A 7 5.30 -5.22 22.53
C ASP A 7 4.74 -4.55 21.29
N ILE A 8 3.86 -5.23 20.54
CA ILE A 8 3.25 -4.74 19.30
C ILE A 8 1.74 -4.75 19.43
N GLN A 9 1.15 -3.57 19.50
CA GLN A 9 -0.29 -3.40 19.40
C GLN A 9 -0.72 -3.31 17.92
N LYS A 10 -1.42 -4.34 17.43
CA LYS A 10 -1.84 -4.45 16.03
C LYS A 10 -3.14 -3.71 15.77
N ASN A 11 -3.06 -2.52 15.19
CA ASN A 11 -4.22 -1.73 14.73
C ASN A 11 -4.45 -1.86 13.22
N ILE A 12 -3.40 -2.17 12.44
CA ILE A 12 -3.54 -2.45 11.00
C ILE A 12 -4.00 -3.89 10.84
N PRO A 13 -5.07 -4.15 10.06
CA PRO A 13 -5.57 -5.51 9.83
C PRO A 13 -4.50 -6.45 9.31
N VAL A 14 -4.44 -7.66 9.89
CA VAL A 14 -3.48 -8.70 9.48
C VAL A 14 -3.95 -9.39 8.20
N CYS A 15 -3.02 -9.84 7.35
CA CYS A 15 -3.29 -10.51 6.07
C CYS A 15 -4.18 -9.67 5.14
N ALA A 16 -3.94 -8.37 5.10
CA ALA A 16 -4.78 -7.40 4.43
C ALA A 16 -4.13 -6.75 3.18
N GLY A 17 -2.87 -7.08 2.84
CA GLY A 17 -2.13 -6.39 1.77
C GLY A 17 -1.71 -4.96 2.12
N LEU A 18 -1.69 -4.60 3.42
CA LEU A 18 -1.39 -3.25 3.92
C LEU A 18 0.04 -3.12 4.49
N ALA A 19 0.91 -4.06 4.22
CA ALA A 19 2.30 -4.09 4.69
C ALA A 19 2.48 -3.88 6.21
N GLY A 20 1.45 -4.23 7.03
CA GLY A 20 1.46 -3.99 8.49
C GLY A 20 2.64 -4.64 9.21
N GLY A 21 2.98 -5.90 8.89
CA GLY A 21 4.16 -6.58 9.45
C GLY A 21 5.47 -5.95 9.01
N SER A 22 5.56 -5.49 7.77
CA SER A 22 6.75 -4.80 7.25
C SER A 22 6.94 -3.44 7.91
N SER A 23 5.86 -2.72 8.17
CA SER A 23 5.92 -1.44 8.91
C SER A 23 6.31 -1.63 10.38
N ASP A 24 5.87 -2.72 11.04
CA ASP A 24 6.31 -3.07 12.39
C ASP A 24 7.82 -3.36 12.40
N GLY A 25 8.30 -4.18 11.44
CA GLY A 25 9.73 -4.47 11.29
C GLY A 25 10.57 -3.21 11.05
N ALA A 26 10.10 -2.32 10.18
CA ALA A 26 10.75 -1.03 9.93
C ALA A 26 10.79 -0.14 11.18
N ALA A 27 9.71 -0.09 11.95
CA ALA A 27 9.65 0.67 13.20
C ALA A 27 10.66 0.14 14.22
N VAL A 28 10.75 -1.17 14.40
CA VAL A 28 11.73 -1.80 15.29
C VAL A 28 13.17 -1.47 14.83
N LEU A 29 13.46 -1.61 13.53
CA LEU A 29 14.79 -1.31 13.00
C LEU A 29 15.18 0.15 13.19
N ARG A 30 14.26 1.10 12.97
CA ARG A 30 14.50 2.52 13.24
C ARG A 30 14.76 2.79 14.72
N LEU A 31 14.01 2.17 15.63
CA LEU A 31 14.22 2.29 17.08
C LEU A 31 15.58 1.75 17.49
N LEU A 32 15.97 0.57 16.99
CA LEU A 32 17.26 -0.03 17.26
C LEU A 32 18.41 0.83 16.73
N ARG A 33 18.29 1.37 15.51
CA ARG A 33 19.27 2.31 14.95
C ARG A 33 19.42 3.51 15.87
N ARG A 34 18.33 4.13 16.28
CA ARG A 34 18.35 5.32 17.15
C ARG A 34 19.01 5.05 18.49
N LEU A 35 18.84 3.86 19.06
CA LEU A 35 19.34 3.52 20.39
C LEU A 35 20.80 2.99 20.38
N TYR A 36 21.20 2.28 19.34
CA TYR A 36 22.44 1.50 19.37
C TYR A 36 23.39 1.75 18.20
N ALA A 37 22.94 2.37 17.13
CA ALA A 37 23.74 2.62 15.93
C ALA A 37 23.31 3.91 15.22
N PRO A 38 23.32 5.07 15.90
CA PRO A 38 22.82 6.33 15.33
C PRO A 38 23.60 6.80 14.09
N GLU A 39 24.83 6.32 13.91
CA GLU A 39 25.69 6.57 12.75
C GLU A 39 25.32 5.74 11.52
N MET A 40 24.49 4.71 11.66
CA MET A 40 24.09 3.85 10.54
C MET A 40 23.25 4.67 9.56
N THR A 41 23.60 4.59 8.26
CA THR A 41 22.83 5.29 7.21
C THR A 41 21.46 4.64 6.96
N GLU A 42 20.60 5.35 6.26
CA GLU A 42 19.27 4.82 5.91
C GLU A 42 19.40 3.64 4.93
N GLU A 43 20.34 3.74 3.98
CA GLU A 43 20.63 2.67 3.02
C GLU A 43 21.11 1.39 3.71
N GLN A 44 21.98 1.50 4.69
CA GLN A 44 22.42 0.36 5.51
C GLN A 44 21.27 -0.27 6.29
N LEU A 45 20.34 0.56 6.79
CA LEU A 45 19.16 0.08 7.48
C LEU A 45 18.19 -0.64 6.52
N GLU A 46 18.04 -0.11 5.29
CA GLU A 46 17.26 -0.75 4.23
C GLU A 46 17.83 -2.11 3.82
N GLU A 47 19.16 -2.23 3.72
CA GLU A 47 19.82 -3.51 3.45
C GLU A 47 19.54 -4.56 4.53
N ILE A 48 19.54 -4.13 5.81
CA ILE A 48 19.12 -5.00 6.92
C ILE A 48 17.64 -5.35 6.79
N GLY A 49 16.82 -4.35 6.50
CA GLY A 49 15.37 -4.48 6.29
C GLY A 49 15.02 -5.49 5.20
N ALA A 50 15.76 -5.51 4.10
CA ALA A 50 15.58 -6.45 3.00
C ALA A 50 15.75 -7.92 3.41
N ARG A 51 16.53 -8.21 4.47
CA ARG A 51 16.67 -9.56 5.04
C ARG A 51 15.49 -9.94 5.94
N VAL A 52 14.74 -8.96 6.44
CA VAL A 52 13.53 -9.17 7.24
C VAL A 52 12.32 -9.40 6.35
N GLY A 53 12.18 -8.62 5.27
CA GLY A 53 11.11 -8.74 4.30
C GLY A 53 11.23 -7.78 3.15
N SER A 54 10.67 -8.14 1.99
CA SER A 54 10.79 -7.38 0.74
C SER A 54 10.24 -5.96 0.82
N ASP A 55 9.19 -5.74 1.62
CA ASP A 55 8.54 -4.42 1.75
C ASP A 55 9.13 -3.58 2.89
N VAL A 56 10.03 -4.15 3.72
CA VAL A 56 10.62 -3.45 4.88
C VAL A 56 11.48 -2.25 4.44
N PRO A 57 12.31 -2.33 3.38
CA PRO A 57 13.06 -1.18 2.88
C PRO A 57 12.15 0.01 2.55
N TYR A 58 11.06 -0.22 1.82
CA TYR A 58 10.09 0.83 1.53
C TYR A 58 9.46 1.42 2.82
N CYS A 59 9.11 0.56 3.77
CA CYS A 59 8.59 1.02 5.06
C CYS A 59 9.62 1.81 5.89
N ILE A 60 10.93 1.60 5.66
CA ILE A 60 12.00 2.42 6.23
C ILE A 60 12.07 3.77 5.53
N ARG A 61 12.08 3.79 4.22
CA ARG A 61 12.19 4.99 3.39
C ARG A 61 10.96 5.89 3.46
N GLY A 62 9.78 5.30 3.25
CA GLY A 62 8.50 6.02 3.18
C GLY A 62 8.35 6.85 1.90
N GLY A 63 7.36 7.75 1.89
CA GLY A 63 7.08 8.62 0.75
C GLY A 63 6.46 7.90 -0.44
N THR A 64 6.74 8.39 -1.66
CA THR A 64 6.35 7.77 -2.93
C THR A 64 7.61 7.24 -3.60
N ALA A 65 7.62 5.96 -3.96
CA ALA A 65 8.77 5.33 -4.59
C ALA A 65 8.37 4.31 -5.66
N LEU A 66 9.19 4.19 -6.70
CA LEU A 66 9.15 3.06 -7.61
C LEU A 66 9.96 1.93 -6.98
N ALA A 67 9.30 0.80 -6.75
CA ALA A 67 9.93 -0.41 -6.24
C ALA A 67 10.13 -1.42 -7.38
N GLU A 68 11.35 -1.88 -7.55
CA GLU A 68 11.74 -2.84 -8.58
C GLU A 68 12.43 -4.07 -7.95
N GLY A 69 12.72 -5.06 -8.81
CA GLY A 69 13.28 -6.32 -8.34
C GLY A 69 12.25 -7.12 -7.55
N ARG A 70 12.54 -7.46 -6.31
CA ARG A 70 11.63 -8.09 -5.36
C ARG A 70 10.94 -7.07 -4.45
N GLY A 71 11.18 -5.75 -4.67
CA GLY A 71 10.73 -4.63 -3.86
C GLY A 71 11.87 -3.89 -3.13
N GLU A 72 13.11 -4.38 -3.26
CA GLU A 72 14.28 -3.84 -2.57
C GLU A 72 14.97 -2.67 -3.30
N ARG A 73 14.77 -2.55 -4.62
CA ARG A 73 15.33 -1.43 -5.38
C ARG A 73 14.33 -0.29 -5.43
N LEU A 74 14.61 0.75 -4.68
CA LEU A 74 13.71 1.88 -4.51
C LEU A 74 14.27 3.12 -5.21
N THR A 75 13.43 3.76 -6.03
CA THR A 75 13.70 5.08 -6.62
C THR A 75 12.65 6.05 -6.10
N ASP A 76 13.12 7.13 -5.47
CA ASP A 76 12.22 8.17 -4.96
C ASP A 76 11.47 8.86 -6.10
N LEU A 77 10.20 9.12 -5.89
CA LEU A 77 9.31 9.79 -6.84
C LEU A 77 8.70 11.06 -6.22
N PRO A 78 8.19 11.98 -7.03
CA PRO A 78 7.39 13.09 -6.53
C PRO A 78 6.26 12.59 -5.63
N PRO A 79 5.90 13.33 -4.58
CA PRO A 79 4.82 12.94 -3.70
C PRO A 79 3.50 12.81 -4.45
N LEU A 80 2.66 11.89 -4.00
CA LEU A 80 1.28 11.81 -4.49
C LEU A 80 0.60 13.17 -4.30
N PRO A 81 -0.11 13.69 -5.32
CA PRO A 81 -0.87 14.93 -5.19
C PRO A 81 -1.80 14.90 -3.98
N PRO A 82 -2.13 16.05 -3.37
CA PRO A 82 -3.05 16.11 -2.24
C PRO A 82 -4.36 15.38 -2.55
N CYS A 83 -4.69 14.39 -1.74
CA CYS A 83 -5.89 13.59 -1.92
C CYS A 83 -6.33 12.95 -0.60
N HIS A 84 -7.47 12.28 -0.64
CA HIS A 84 -8.01 11.47 0.43
C HIS A 84 -8.15 10.02 -0.03
N LEU A 85 -7.97 9.09 0.87
CA LEU A 85 -8.06 7.67 0.59
C LEU A 85 -9.15 7.07 1.47
N VAL A 86 -10.02 6.27 0.87
CA VAL A 86 -10.88 5.37 1.62
C VAL A 86 -10.34 3.96 1.44
N VAL A 87 -9.98 3.32 2.54
CA VAL A 87 -9.41 1.98 2.58
C VAL A 87 -10.46 1.06 3.17
N CYS A 88 -10.86 0.02 2.44
CA CYS A 88 -11.88 -0.93 2.85
C CYS A 88 -11.34 -2.36 2.76
N LYS A 89 -11.38 -3.09 3.87
CA LYS A 89 -10.99 -4.50 3.90
C LYS A 89 -12.23 -5.38 3.96
N PRO A 90 -12.42 -6.29 2.96
CA PRO A 90 -13.47 -7.30 3.02
C PRO A 90 -13.25 -8.28 4.19
N SER A 91 -14.28 -9.06 4.49
CA SER A 91 -14.23 -10.07 5.55
C SER A 91 -13.24 -11.20 5.27
N CYS A 92 -12.96 -11.47 3.99
CA CYS A 92 -12.07 -12.54 3.56
C CYS A 92 -10.57 -12.21 3.79
N SER A 93 -9.75 -13.25 3.69
CA SER A 93 -8.29 -13.17 3.67
C SER A 93 -7.75 -13.86 2.43
N VAL A 94 -6.71 -13.28 1.82
CA VAL A 94 -6.08 -13.81 0.61
C VAL A 94 -4.69 -14.34 0.94
N SER A 95 -4.36 -15.50 0.39
CA SER A 95 -3.02 -16.09 0.51
C SER A 95 -2.09 -15.49 -0.56
N THR A 96 -1.13 -14.70 -0.13
CA THR A 96 -0.10 -14.12 -1.03
C THR A 96 0.62 -15.18 -1.86
N PRO A 97 1.10 -16.32 -1.30
CA PRO A 97 1.74 -17.36 -2.09
C PRO A 97 0.80 -17.99 -3.14
N GLU A 98 -0.48 -18.14 -2.81
CA GLU A 98 -1.48 -18.67 -3.74
C GLU A 98 -1.66 -17.75 -4.95
N LEU A 99 -1.75 -16.43 -4.75
CA LEU A 99 -1.88 -15.48 -5.85
C LEU A 99 -0.62 -15.42 -6.71
N PHE A 100 0.56 -15.38 -6.10
CA PHE A 100 1.82 -15.42 -6.86
C PHE A 100 1.93 -16.65 -7.75
N ALA A 101 1.49 -17.83 -7.27
CA ALA A 101 1.48 -19.06 -8.05
C ALA A 101 0.57 -19.00 -9.29
N GLN A 102 -0.44 -18.12 -9.28
CA GLN A 102 -1.37 -17.92 -10.40
C GLN A 102 -0.88 -16.89 -11.42
N VAL A 103 0.02 -15.98 -11.04
CA VAL A 103 0.56 -14.96 -11.94
C VAL A 103 1.50 -15.62 -12.96
N ARG A 104 1.06 -15.66 -14.22
CA ARG A 104 1.88 -16.12 -15.36
C ARG A 104 2.28 -14.92 -16.19
N VAL A 105 3.43 -14.32 -15.90
CA VAL A 105 3.92 -13.07 -16.52
C VAL A 105 3.82 -13.07 -18.07
N ARG A 106 4.01 -14.22 -18.71
CA ARG A 106 3.89 -14.35 -20.18
C ARG A 106 2.45 -14.36 -20.71
N LYS A 107 1.46 -14.52 -19.82
CA LYS A 107 0.02 -14.61 -20.17
C LYS A 107 -0.80 -13.44 -19.66
N LEU A 108 -0.16 -12.41 -19.11
CA LEU A 108 -0.86 -11.21 -18.67
C LEU A 108 -1.44 -10.48 -19.88
N ARG A 109 -2.74 -10.19 -19.80
CA ARG A 109 -3.49 -9.48 -20.85
C ARG A 109 -3.16 -8.00 -20.87
N CYS A 110 -2.98 -7.41 -19.70
CA CYS A 110 -2.63 -6.01 -19.51
C CYS A 110 -1.30 -5.89 -18.78
N ARG A 111 -0.67 -4.73 -18.92
CA ARG A 111 0.50 -4.34 -18.17
C ARG A 111 0.28 -2.93 -17.62
N PRO A 112 0.84 -2.60 -16.46
CA PRO A 112 0.74 -1.25 -15.92
C PRO A 112 1.36 -0.24 -16.89
N ASP A 113 0.71 0.89 -17.08
CA ASP A 113 1.28 2.06 -17.75
C ASP A 113 2.19 2.83 -16.77
N THR A 114 3.31 2.22 -16.41
CA THR A 114 4.26 2.79 -15.45
C THR A 114 4.78 4.15 -15.93
N ALA A 115 5.11 4.28 -17.21
CA ALA A 115 5.63 5.55 -17.75
C ALA A 115 4.60 6.68 -17.66
N GLY A 116 3.34 6.40 -18.00
CA GLY A 116 2.26 7.37 -17.86
C GLY A 116 1.94 7.70 -16.40
N LEU A 117 2.04 6.72 -15.48
CA LEU A 117 1.86 6.93 -14.05
C LEU A 117 2.95 7.86 -13.48
N LEU A 118 4.22 7.61 -13.83
CA LEU A 118 5.35 8.46 -13.40
C LEU A 118 5.18 9.89 -13.89
N ARG A 119 4.81 10.07 -15.16
CA ARG A 119 4.53 11.40 -15.73
C ARG A 119 3.39 12.10 -14.99
N ALA A 120 2.29 11.39 -14.69
CA ALA A 120 1.17 11.97 -13.96
C ALA A 120 1.58 12.42 -12.54
N LEU A 121 2.49 11.68 -11.88
CA LEU A 121 3.06 12.11 -10.59
C LEU A 121 3.93 13.37 -10.74
N GLU A 122 4.79 13.44 -11.76
CA GLU A 122 5.62 14.62 -12.07
C GLU A 122 4.78 15.85 -12.36
N GLU A 123 3.69 15.68 -13.12
CA GLU A 123 2.74 16.75 -13.49
C GLU A 123 1.75 17.08 -12.37
N GLN A 124 1.78 16.36 -11.23
CA GLN A 124 0.83 16.49 -10.12
C GLN A 124 -0.63 16.28 -10.58
N ASP A 125 -0.85 15.43 -11.58
CA ASP A 125 -2.15 15.07 -12.14
C ASP A 125 -2.76 13.91 -11.35
N LEU A 126 -3.56 14.22 -10.32
CA LEU A 126 -4.22 13.22 -9.47
C LEU A 126 -5.15 12.29 -10.27
N GLU A 127 -5.91 12.82 -11.22
CA GLU A 127 -6.80 12.03 -12.06
C GLU A 127 -6.00 11.09 -12.99
N GLY A 128 -4.88 11.60 -13.53
CA GLY A 128 -3.96 10.83 -14.34
C GLY A 128 -3.35 9.67 -13.57
N VAL A 129 -2.99 9.87 -12.28
CA VAL A 129 -2.55 8.82 -11.38
C VAL A 129 -3.66 7.80 -11.14
N ALA A 130 -4.85 8.27 -10.74
CA ALA A 130 -5.99 7.40 -10.40
C ALA A 130 -6.42 6.51 -11.57
N ARG A 131 -6.48 7.07 -12.78
CA ARG A 131 -6.83 6.32 -14.01
C ARG A 131 -5.82 5.25 -14.42
N ARG A 132 -4.56 5.37 -13.97
CA ARG A 132 -3.47 4.43 -14.30
C ARG A 132 -3.20 3.40 -13.22
N MET A 133 -3.96 3.44 -12.12
CA MET A 133 -3.84 2.40 -11.10
C MET A 133 -4.18 1.04 -11.69
N TYR A 134 -3.31 0.08 -11.49
CA TYR A 134 -3.47 -1.29 -11.97
C TYR A 134 -2.79 -2.26 -11.01
N ASN A 135 -3.46 -3.33 -10.68
CA ASN A 135 -2.91 -4.40 -9.86
C ASN A 135 -3.06 -5.75 -10.57
N VAL A 136 -1.95 -6.34 -10.97
CA VAL A 136 -1.90 -7.63 -11.68
C VAL A 136 -2.58 -8.77 -10.92
N PHE A 137 -2.62 -8.70 -9.60
CA PHE A 137 -3.29 -9.72 -8.80
C PHE A 137 -4.82 -9.70 -8.97
N GLU A 138 -5.41 -8.57 -9.36
CA GLU A 138 -6.83 -8.50 -9.69
C GLU A 138 -7.17 -9.38 -10.91
N ASP A 139 -6.27 -9.49 -11.89
CA ASP A 139 -6.49 -10.31 -13.10
C ASP A 139 -6.51 -11.83 -12.80
N VAL A 140 -5.89 -12.24 -11.72
CA VAL A 140 -5.76 -13.65 -11.33
C VAL A 140 -6.52 -13.99 -10.05
N LEU A 141 -7.26 -13.03 -9.51
CA LEU A 141 -8.01 -13.21 -8.27
C LEU A 141 -9.15 -14.24 -8.48
N PRO A 142 -9.20 -15.32 -7.69
CA PRO A 142 -10.27 -16.29 -7.80
C PRO A 142 -11.66 -15.68 -7.53
N ARG A 143 -12.70 -16.19 -8.20
CA ARG A 143 -14.08 -15.70 -8.07
C ARG A 143 -14.64 -15.68 -6.64
N ARG A 144 -14.12 -16.56 -5.76
CA ARG A 144 -14.50 -16.55 -4.33
C ARG A 144 -14.15 -15.25 -3.59
N TYR A 145 -13.38 -14.37 -4.22
CA TYR A 145 -13.00 -13.04 -3.70
C TYR A 145 -13.75 -11.91 -4.43
N GLU A 146 -14.96 -12.18 -4.94
CA GLU A 146 -15.79 -11.19 -5.67
C GLU A 146 -16.09 -9.93 -4.86
N GLU A 147 -16.08 -10.04 -3.51
CA GLU A 147 -16.21 -8.91 -2.59
C GLU A 147 -15.19 -7.80 -2.84
N VAL A 148 -13.97 -8.14 -3.29
CA VAL A 148 -12.92 -7.17 -3.68
C VAL A 148 -13.40 -6.30 -4.84
N PHE A 149 -14.02 -6.92 -5.84
CA PHE A 149 -14.54 -6.19 -7.01
C PHE A 149 -15.82 -5.41 -6.68
N ALA A 150 -16.66 -5.91 -5.77
CA ALA A 150 -17.82 -5.20 -5.26
C ALA A 150 -17.38 -3.90 -4.56
N ILE A 151 -16.47 -3.97 -3.61
CA ILE A 151 -15.92 -2.78 -2.92
C ILE A 151 -15.30 -1.79 -3.91
N LYS A 152 -14.56 -2.28 -4.91
CA LYS A 152 -13.99 -1.43 -5.95
C LYS A 152 -15.07 -0.68 -6.74
N GLY A 153 -16.13 -1.39 -7.12
CA GLY A 153 -17.29 -0.79 -7.80
C GLY A 153 -18.03 0.23 -6.93
N GLU A 154 -18.22 -0.07 -5.65
CA GLU A 154 -18.86 0.83 -4.70
C GLU A 154 -18.03 2.11 -4.49
N LEU A 155 -16.72 2.01 -4.30
CA LEU A 155 -15.82 3.17 -4.19
C LEU A 155 -15.92 4.08 -5.41
N LEU A 156 -15.90 3.50 -6.61
CA LEU A 156 -16.06 4.27 -7.86
C LEU A 156 -17.46 4.91 -7.95
N GLY A 157 -18.50 4.19 -7.60
CA GLY A 157 -19.89 4.70 -7.56
C GLY A 157 -20.08 5.82 -6.52
N LEU A 158 -19.28 5.84 -5.47
CA LEU A 158 -19.28 6.86 -4.43
C LEU A 158 -18.33 8.05 -4.73
N GLY A 159 -17.79 8.14 -5.94
CA GLY A 159 -17.03 9.29 -6.41
C GLY A 159 -15.51 9.18 -6.30
N ALA A 160 -14.96 7.97 -6.10
CA ALA A 160 -13.52 7.79 -6.21
C ALA A 160 -13.04 8.04 -7.65
N LEU A 161 -11.96 8.79 -7.83
CA LEU A 161 -11.29 9.02 -9.12
C LEU A 161 -10.72 7.72 -9.69
N GLY A 162 -10.40 6.77 -8.82
CA GLY A 162 -9.94 5.44 -9.15
C GLY A 162 -9.93 4.57 -7.90
N ALA A 163 -10.04 3.25 -8.08
CA ALA A 163 -9.97 2.28 -7.00
C ALA A 163 -9.16 1.06 -7.41
N SER A 164 -8.41 0.48 -6.48
CA SER A 164 -7.58 -0.71 -6.72
C SER A 164 -7.40 -1.53 -5.45
N MET A 165 -7.17 -2.81 -5.62
CA MET A 165 -6.71 -3.67 -4.53
C MET A 165 -5.27 -3.32 -4.15
N THR A 166 -4.92 -3.32 -2.88
CA THR A 166 -3.56 -3.04 -2.41
C THR A 166 -2.72 -4.32 -2.27
N GLY A 167 -1.54 -4.31 -2.87
CA GLY A 167 -0.61 -5.45 -2.80
C GLY A 167 -1.25 -6.75 -3.26
N SER A 168 -1.08 -7.82 -2.49
CA SER A 168 -1.75 -9.11 -2.71
C SER A 168 -3.17 -9.17 -2.13
N GLY A 169 -3.71 -8.05 -1.69
CA GLY A 169 -5.07 -7.92 -1.20
C GLY A 169 -5.33 -8.52 0.20
N PRO A 170 -6.60 -8.64 0.55
CA PRO A 170 -7.80 -8.31 -0.21
C PRO A 170 -8.28 -6.85 -0.06
N THR A 171 -7.57 -6.02 0.69
CA THR A 171 -7.99 -4.64 0.93
C THR A 171 -8.03 -3.86 -0.38
N VAL A 172 -9.06 -3.05 -0.54
CA VAL A 172 -9.25 -2.12 -1.65
C VAL A 172 -9.13 -0.69 -1.14
N PHE A 173 -8.57 0.18 -1.95
CA PHE A 173 -8.56 1.61 -1.66
C PHE A 173 -9.09 2.40 -2.85
N GLY A 174 -9.74 3.53 -2.55
CA GLY A 174 -10.16 4.53 -3.54
C GLY A 174 -9.48 5.85 -3.28
N ILE A 175 -9.15 6.58 -4.35
CA ILE A 175 -8.58 7.93 -4.31
C ILE A 175 -9.69 8.94 -4.54
N PHE A 176 -9.77 9.97 -3.70
CA PHE A 176 -10.74 11.06 -3.77
C PHE A 176 -10.03 12.41 -3.79
N SER A 177 -10.55 13.36 -4.57
CA SER A 177 -10.00 14.71 -4.65
C SER A 177 -10.33 15.55 -3.41
N ASP A 178 -11.49 15.32 -2.80
CA ASP A 178 -11.95 16.08 -1.65
C ASP A 178 -12.30 15.21 -0.45
N ARG A 179 -12.28 15.83 0.73
CA ARG A 179 -12.49 15.14 1.99
C ARG A 179 -13.95 14.77 2.25
N GLU A 180 -14.88 15.60 1.77
CA GLU A 180 -16.30 15.43 2.06
C GLU A 180 -16.83 14.17 1.37
N THR A 181 -16.59 14.06 0.05
CA THR A 181 -16.94 12.87 -0.73
C THR A 181 -16.28 11.61 -0.17
N ALA A 182 -14.99 11.70 0.20
CA ALA A 182 -14.29 10.57 0.83
C ALA A 182 -14.90 10.17 2.19
N ALA A 183 -15.33 11.14 3.01
CA ALA A 183 -15.95 10.86 4.29
C ALA A 183 -17.32 10.21 4.14
N GLN A 184 -18.16 10.67 3.20
CA GLN A 184 -19.45 10.07 2.88
C GLN A 184 -19.28 8.64 2.36
N ALA A 185 -18.28 8.40 1.50
CA ALA A 185 -17.96 7.06 1.01
C ALA A 185 -17.53 6.13 2.16
N ALA A 186 -16.67 6.60 3.06
CA ALA A 186 -16.25 5.82 4.21
C ALA A 186 -17.40 5.50 5.16
N GLU A 187 -18.31 6.44 5.41
CA GLU A 187 -19.50 6.22 6.23
C GLU A 187 -20.43 5.17 5.59
N THR A 188 -20.70 5.29 4.29
CA THR A 188 -21.55 4.35 3.55
C THR A 188 -20.99 2.94 3.62
N LEU A 189 -19.68 2.77 3.36
CA LEU A 189 -19.02 1.47 3.39
C LEU A 189 -18.95 0.90 4.81
N SER A 190 -18.83 1.73 5.84
CA SER A 190 -18.80 1.29 7.25
C SER A 190 -20.13 0.65 7.69
N GLY A 191 -21.22 0.91 7.01
CA GLY A 191 -22.48 0.23 7.20
C GLY A 191 -22.48 -1.24 6.75
N GLN A 192 -21.53 -1.64 5.90
CA GLN A 192 -21.47 -2.97 5.30
C GLN A 192 -20.18 -3.73 5.68
N TYR A 193 -19.05 -3.02 5.86
CA TYR A 193 -17.74 -3.59 6.09
C TYR A 193 -17.17 -3.16 7.44
N ALA A 194 -16.61 -4.10 8.19
CA ALA A 194 -16.13 -3.85 9.56
C ALA A 194 -14.82 -3.05 9.62
N ALA A 195 -14.04 -3.02 8.54
CA ALA A 195 -12.73 -2.35 8.49
C ALA A 195 -12.68 -1.36 7.34
N VAL A 196 -13.20 -0.15 7.60
CA VAL A 196 -13.18 0.99 6.68
C VAL A 196 -12.45 2.16 7.35
N HIS A 197 -11.54 2.78 6.64
CA HIS A 197 -10.73 3.87 7.16
C HIS A 197 -10.62 5.01 6.16
N LEU A 198 -10.92 6.22 6.62
CA LEU A 198 -10.58 7.45 5.90
C LEU A 198 -9.14 7.83 6.21
N CYS A 199 -8.30 7.91 5.21
CA CYS A 199 -6.87 8.16 5.32
C CYS A 199 -6.44 9.33 4.44
N ARG A 200 -5.20 9.75 4.62
CA ARG A 200 -4.49 10.66 3.72
C ARG A 200 -3.05 10.16 3.53
N PRO A 201 -2.43 10.43 2.37
CA PRO A 201 -1.02 10.12 2.19
C PRO A 201 -0.16 10.82 3.24
N LEU A 202 0.82 10.08 3.78
CA LEU A 202 1.85 10.71 4.61
C LEU A 202 2.81 11.46 3.69
N GLN A 203 2.96 12.76 3.92
CA GLN A 203 4.03 13.52 3.29
C GLN A 203 5.37 13.12 3.93
N GLN A 204 6.45 13.17 3.16
CA GLN A 204 7.79 12.64 3.46
C GLN A 204 8.51 13.20 4.72
N ASN A 205 7.81 13.75 5.69
CA ASN A 205 8.37 14.40 6.89
C ASN A 205 8.52 13.49 8.12
N ILE A 206 8.64 12.17 7.95
CA ILE A 206 9.00 11.28 9.07
C ILE A 206 10.53 11.21 9.29
N LYS A 207 11.29 12.07 8.60
CA LYS A 207 12.75 12.23 8.80
C LYS A 207 13.09 13.13 10.01
N LYS A 208 12.40 12.95 11.15
CA LYS A 208 12.81 13.59 12.41
C LYS A 208 12.87 12.58 13.52
#